data_593edf81b89c6156964e98be1003cd7c
#
_entry.id   593edf81b89c6156964e98be1003cd7c
#
_cell.length_a   1.000
_cell.length_b   1.000
_cell.length_c   1.000
_cell.angle_alpha   90.00
_cell.angle_beta   90.00
_cell.angle_gamma   90.00
#
_symmetry.space_group_name_H-M   'P 1'
#
loop_
_entity.id
_entity.type
_entity.pdbx_description
1 polymer ?
#
loop_
_entity_poly.entity_id
_entity_poly.type
_entity_poly.pdbx_seq_one_letter_code
_entity_poly.pdbx_strand_id
1 'polypeptide(L)'
;NVTGVQTCALPIFEPLLFLLSYIIMKHGKKYVEVKKLVEKTKLYPLAEAIELLRKVNYAKFDAGIELAVKTNANPKYNDQMLRATTILPHGTGKTKKVAVFITEDKADEARKAGADIAGYENLLADIKAGKTDFDVLITTPELIRELAPVAKQLGPKGLMPSPKAGTVTLNVAQAVEETKKGKIEFRLDKTGNVHALVGKLSFDNTKLIENIESLMKAIEENKPTGVKGKLVKKVVVATTMSPGVQVEY
;
A
#
# COMPACT_ATOMS: atom_id res chain seq x y z
N ASN A 1 -26.97 -51.00 49.32
CA ASN A 1 -26.92 -49.55 49.32
C ASN A 1 -25.75 -49.09 48.51
N VAL A 2 -25.97 -48.87 47.24
CA VAL A 2 -24.94 -48.31 46.32
C VAL A 2 -25.44 -46.94 45.90
N THR A 3 -24.79 -45.92 46.39
CA THR A 3 -25.02 -44.54 46.06
C THR A 3 -24.44 -44.26 44.67
N GLY A 4 -25.32 -43.99 43.71
CA GLY A 4 -24.94 -43.55 42.37
C GLY A 4 -24.39 -42.16 42.38
N VAL A 5 -23.11 -42.02 41.97
CA VAL A 5 -22.50 -40.72 41.66
C VAL A 5 -22.91 -40.36 40.23
N GLN A 6 -23.87 -39.46 40.09
CA GLN A 6 -24.15 -38.79 38.84
C GLN A 6 -23.05 -37.80 38.55
N THR A 7 -22.11 -38.15 37.67
CA THR A 7 -21.18 -37.22 37.07
C THR A 7 -21.92 -36.34 36.07
N CYS A 8 -22.22 -35.11 36.49
CA CYS A 8 -22.76 -34.10 35.61
C CYS A 8 -21.63 -33.62 34.67
N ALA A 9 -21.52 -34.26 33.51
CA ALA A 9 -20.66 -33.80 32.43
C ALA A 9 -21.29 -32.56 31.81
N LEU A 10 -20.86 -31.41 32.26
CA LEU A 10 -21.15 -30.14 31.58
C LEU A 10 -20.53 -30.17 30.17
N PRO A 11 -21.29 -29.83 29.12
CA PRO A 11 -20.73 -29.82 27.78
C PRO A 11 -19.72 -28.67 27.65
N ILE A 12 -18.46 -29.06 27.65
CA ILE A 12 -17.31 -28.15 27.48
C ILE A 12 -17.30 -27.47 26.10
N PHE A 13 -18.25 -27.80 25.23
CA PHE A 13 -18.27 -27.35 23.82
C PHE A 13 -18.99 -26.02 23.56
N GLU A 14 -19.82 -25.52 24.44
CA GLU A 14 -20.55 -24.26 24.19
C GLU A 14 -19.72 -22.97 24.27
N PRO A 15 -18.74 -22.83 25.19
CA PRO A 15 -17.98 -21.58 25.27
C PRO A 15 -17.09 -21.34 24.05
N LEU A 16 -16.63 -22.42 23.39
CA LEU A 16 -15.77 -22.31 22.19
C LEU A 16 -16.54 -21.79 20.98
N LEU A 17 -17.78 -22.20 20.79
CA LEU A 17 -18.66 -21.70 19.74
C LEU A 17 -19.03 -20.23 19.96
N PHE A 18 -19.24 -19.84 21.22
CA PHE A 18 -19.55 -18.47 21.59
C PHE A 18 -18.34 -17.54 21.41
N LEU A 19 -17.12 -18.00 21.74
CA LEU A 19 -15.88 -17.30 21.46
C LEU A 19 -15.59 -17.18 19.96
N LEU A 20 -15.85 -18.22 19.17
CA LEU A 20 -15.73 -18.17 17.72
C LEU A 20 -16.72 -17.17 17.09
N SER A 21 -17.92 -17.03 17.62
CA SER A 21 -18.90 -16.06 17.14
C SER A 21 -18.51 -14.60 17.45
N TYR A 22 -17.73 -14.40 18.50
CA TYR A 22 -17.23 -13.06 18.90
C TYR A 22 -16.06 -12.58 18.05
N ILE A 23 -15.30 -13.50 17.45
CA ILE A 23 -14.14 -13.19 16.58
C ILE A 23 -14.59 -12.85 15.15
N ILE A 24 -15.82 -13.20 14.75
CA ILE A 24 -16.36 -12.83 13.44
C ILE A 24 -16.79 -11.37 13.51
N MET A 25 -15.93 -10.46 13.04
CA MET A 25 -16.30 -9.07 12.85
C MET A 25 -17.58 -8.96 12.03
N LYS A 26 -18.65 -8.45 12.65
CA LYS A 26 -19.93 -8.23 11.98
C LYS A 26 -19.75 -7.07 10.99
N HIS A 27 -19.82 -7.38 9.71
CA HIS A 27 -19.84 -6.36 8.65
C HIS A 27 -21.15 -5.58 8.68
N GLY A 28 -21.10 -4.31 8.26
CA GLY A 28 -22.29 -3.47 8.13
C GLY A 28 -23.27 -4.02 7.08
N LYS A 29 -24.56 -3.68 7.19
CA LYS A 29 -25.65 -4.18 6.32
C LYS A 29 -25.32 -3.98 4.83
N LYS A 30 -24.90 -2.76 4.44
CA LYS A 30 -24.54 -2.44 3.05
C LYS A 30 -23.39 -3.30 2.51
N TYR A 31 -22.37 -3.59 3.31
CA TYR A 31 -21.28 -4.47 2.90
C TYR A 31 -21.78 -5.90 2.66
N VAL A 32 -22.70 -6.41 3.50
CA VAL A 32 -23.25 -7.77 3.36
C VAL A 32 -24.09 -7.89 2.09
N GLU A 33 -24.86 -6.86 1.74
CA GLU A 33 -25.66 -6.82 0.50
C GLU A 33 -24.74 -6.83 -0.72
N VAL A 34 -23.74 -5.98 -0.73
CA VAL A 34 -22.78 -5.83 -1.82
C VAL A 34 -21.89 -7.08 -1.98
N LYS A 35 -21.54 -7.74 -0.88
CA LYS A 35 -20.77 -8.97 -0.89
C LYS A 35 -21.46 -10.13 -1.62
N LYS A 36 -22.81 -10.15 -1.67
CA LYS A 36 -23.58 -11.15 -2.40
C LYS A 36 -23.42 -11.02 -3.93
N LEU A 37 -23.04 -9.83 -4.41
CA LEU A 37 -22.85 -9.57 -5.85
C LEU A 37 -21.48 -10.07 -6.36
N VAL A 38 -20.55 -10.38 -5.43
CA VAL A 38 -19.20 -10.83 -5.78
C VAL A 38 -19.04 -12.31 -5.44
N GLU A 39 -18.83 -13.12 -6.44
CA GLU A 39 -18.50 -14.54 -6.28
C GLU A 39 -17.00 -14.70 -6.01
N LYS A 40 -16.65 -15.17 -4.82
CA LYS A 40 -15.25 -15.29 -4.37
C LYS A 40 -14.41 -16.33 -5.13
N THR A 41 -15.05 -17.31 -5.73
CA THR A 41 -14.39 -18.43 -6.44
C THR A 41 -14.17 -18.14 -7.91
N LYS A 42 -14.89 -17.17 -8.46
CA LYS A 42 -14.79 -16.80 -9.87
C LYS A 42 -13.58 -15.89 -10.11
N LEU A 43 -12.84 -16.19 -11.16
CA LEU A 43 -11.81 -15.32 -11.71
C LEU A 43 -12.47 -14.39 -12.73
N TYR A 44 -12.25 -13.11 -12.58
CA TYR A 44 -12.81 -12.11 -13.48
C TYR A 44 -11.71 -11.56 -14.38
N PRO A 45 -11.95 -11.33 -15.68
CA PRO A 45 -11.04 -10.55 -16.50
C PRO A 45 -10.96 -9.12 -15.97
N LEU A 46 -9.83 -8.44 -16.16
CA LEU A 46 -9.52 -7.15 -15.54
C LEU A 46 -10.58 -6.09 -15.84
N ALA A 47 -11.07 -6.02 -17.08
CA ALA A 47 -12.10 -5.07 -17.50
C ALA A 47 -13.42 -5.27 -16.73
N GLU A 48 -13.90 -6.53 -16.67
CA GLU A 48 -15.13 -6.86 -15.95
C GLU A 48 -15.00 -6.61 -14.44
N ALA A 49 -13.81 -6.88 -13.89
CA ALA A 49 -13.54 -6.64 -12.47
C ALA A 49 -13.68 -5.16 -12.11
N ILE A 50 -13.16 -4.24 -12.95
CA ILE A 50 -13.26 -2.80 -12.71
C ILE A 50 -14.72 -2.33 -12.81
N GLU A 51 -15.49 -2.82 -13.79
CA GLU A 51 -16.92 -2.50 -13.91
C GLU A 51 -17.72 -3.03 -12.71
N LEU A 52 -17.39 -4.23 -12.26
CA LEU A 52 -18.01 -4.82 -11.08
C LEU A 52 -17.69 -3.99 -9.83
N LEU A 53 -16.46 -3.51 -9.68
CA LEU A 53 -16.05 -2.64 -8.57
C LEU A 53 -16.82 -1.32 -8.55
N ARG A 54 -17.14 -0.74 -9.71
CA ARG A 54 -18.01 0.45 -9.80
C ARG A 54 -19.43 0.18 -9.31
N LYS A 55 -19.99 -0.97 -9.67
CA LYS A 55 -21.35 -1.39 -9.24
C LYS A 55 -21.41 -1.70 -7.75
N VAL A 56 -20.32 -2.25 -7.21
CA VAL A 56 -20.18 -2.72 -5.84
C VAL A 56 -19.80 -1.60 -4.87
N ASN A 57 -19.32 -0.47 -5.39
CA ASN A 57 -18.95 0.67 -4.56
C ASN A 57 -20.19 1.37 -3.99
N TYR A 58 -20.32 1.35 -2.65
CA TYR A 58 -21.38 2.04 -1.92
C TYR A 58 -20.90 3.30 -1.19
N ALA A 59 -19.62 3.65 -1.33
CA ALA A 59 -19.05 4.84 -0.73
C ALA A 59 -19.55 6.12 -1.45
N LYS A 60 -19.79 7.18 -0.69
CA LYS A 60 -20.20 8.48 -1.23
C LYS A 60 -19.02 9.35 -1.69
N PHE A 61 -17.81 8.95 -1.35
CA PHE A 61 -16.57 9.64 -1.72
C PHE A 61 -15.90 8.91 -2.90
N ASP A 62 -14.99 9.59 -3.56
CA ASP A 62 -14.19 9.00 -4.64
C ASP A 62 -13.20 7.97 -4.07
N ALA A 63 -13.60 6.71 -4.15
CA ALA A 63 -12.87 5.60 -3.55
C ALA A 63 -11.57 5.32 -4.30
N GLY A 64 -10.50 5.04 -3.55
CA GLY A 64 -9.25 4.52 -4.13
C GLY A 64 -9.42 3.08 -4.58
N ILE A 65 -8.78 2.72 -5.70
CA ILE A 65 -8.67 1.35 -6.18
C ILE A 65 -7.31 0.82 -5.75
N GLU A 66 -7.32 -0.25 -4.98
CA GLU A 66 -6.15 -0.93 -4.45
C GLU A 66 -5.96 -2.29 -5.10
N LEU A 67 -4.73 -2.59 -5.45
CA LEU A 67 -4.29 -3.90 -5.91
C LEU A 67 -3.63 -4.64 -4.77
N ALA A 68 -4.12 -5.83 -4.45
CA ALA A 68 -3.53 -6.75 -3.50
C ALA A 68 -3.03 -7.99 -4.24
N VAL A 69 -1.73 -8.20 -4.23
CA VAL A 69 -1.07 -9.34 -4.88
C VAL A 69 -0.54 -10.29 -3.84
N LYS A 70 -1.06 -11.50 -3.81
CA LYS A 70 -0.52 -12.57 -2.99
C LYS A 70 0.66 -13.20 -3.69
N THR A 71 1.83 -13.13 -3.05
CA THR A 71 3.06 -13.68 -3.59
C THR A 71 3.41 -15.05 -2.99
N ASN A 72 4.38 -15.73 -3.61
CA ASN A 72 4.98 -16.96 -3.11
C ASN A 72 6.23 -16.69 -2.25
N ALA A 73 6.58 -15.42 -2.05
CA ALA A 73 7.73 -15.04 -1.25
C ALA A 73 7.45 -15.20 0.25
N ASN A 74 8.45 -15.64 0.99
CA ASN A 74 8.37 -15.74 2.44
C ASN A 74 9.09 -14.54 3.08
N PRO A 75 8.37 -13.63 3.75
CA PRO A 75 8.94 -12.40 4.30
C PRO A 75 9.91 -12.61 5.47
N LYS A 76 10.04 -13.85 5.97
CA LYS A 76 11.01 -14.20 7.03
C LYS A 76 12.46 -14.22 6.52
N TYR A 77 12.65 -14.42 5.21
CA TYR A 77 13.97 -14.49 4.59
C TYR A 77 14.31 -13.15 3.93
N ASN A 78 15.47 -12.60 4.25
CA ASN A 78 15.93 -11.31 3.71
C ASN A 78 16.14 -11.34 2.18
N ASP A 79 16.51 -12.50 1.62
CA ASP A 79 16.70 -12.75 0.19
C ASP A 79 15.39 -12.81 -0.60
N GLN A 80 14.25 -12.94 0.09
CA GLN A 80 12.92 -12.97 -0.51
C GLN A 80 12.12 -11.67 -0.28
N MET A 81 12.73 -10.67 0.36
CA MET A 81 12.07 -9.38 0.57
C MET A 81 11.98 -8.59 -0.73
N LEU A 82 10.75 -8.27 -1.12
CA LEU A 82 10.45 -7.42 -2.26
C LEU A 82 10.19 -5.99 -1.77
N ARG A 83 10.97 -5.04 -2.27
CA ARG A 83 10.75 -3.60 -2.11
C ARG A 83 11.27 -2.89 -3.34
N ALA A 84 10.37 -2.28 -4.09
CA ALA A 84 10.70 -1.58 -5.32
C ALA A 84 9.75 -0.40 -5.54
N THR A 85 10.03 0.39 -6.55
CA THR A 85 9.21 1.53 -6.95
C THR A 85 8.85 1.41 -8.42
N THR A 86 7.69 1.92 -8.77
CA THR A 86 7.28 2.06 -10.16
C THR A 86 6.60 3.41 -10.36
N ILE A 87 6.63 3.90 -11.59
CA ILE A 87 5.92 5.11 -12.00
C ILE A 87 4.66 4.67 -12.72
N LEU A 88 3.51 5.09 -12.19
CA LEU A 88 2.24 4.82 -12.87
C LEU A 88 2.03 5.80 -14.01
N PRO A 89 1.70 5.35 -15.24
CA PRO A 89 1.53 6.22 -16.40
C PRO A 89 0.47 7.31 -16.19
N HIS A 90 -0.60 7.01 -15.45
CA HIS A 90 -1.67 7.96 -15.17
C HIS A 90 -1.69 8.47 -13.72
N GLY A 91 -0.65 8.16 -12.94
CA GLY A 91 -0.54 8.54 -11.54
C GLY A 91 -1.60 7.86 -10.64
N THR A 92 -1.66 8.30 -9.40
CA THR A 92 -2.57 7.75 -8.37
C THR A 92 -3.83 8.59 -8.15
N GLY A 93 -3.96 9.75 -8.80
CA GLY A 93 -5.05 10.71 -8.59
C GLY A 93 -4.98 11.49 -7.26
N LYS A 94 -3.85 11.40 -6.54
CA LYS A 94 -3.55 12.23 -5.39
C LYS A 94 -2.37 13.13 -5.70
N THR A 95 -2.50 14.43 -5.44
CA THR A 95 -1.37 15.36 -5.46
C THR A 95 -0.59 15.17 -4.18
N LYS A 96 0.66 14.70 -4.28
CA LYS A 96 1.55 14.52 -3.14
C LYS A 96 2.29 15.82 -2.86
N LYS A 97 2.34 16.22 -1.61
CA LYS A 97 3.21 17.30 -1.14
C LYS A 97 4.62 16.78 -0.99
N VAL A 98 5.55 17.34 -1.74
CA VAL A 98 6.94 16.90 -1.77
C VAL A 98 7.79 17.89 -0.98
N ALA A 99 8.43 17.40 0.08
CA ALA A 99 9.46 18.13 0.80
C ALA A 99 10.84 17.67 0.35
N VAL A 100 11.76 18.62 0.19
CA VAL A 100 13.14 18.36 -0.21
C VAL A 100 14.07 18.85 0.88
N PHE A 101 14.84 17.94 1.44
CA PHE A 101 15.87 18.24 2.43
C PHE A 101 17.22 18.34 1.75
N ILE A 102 17.66 19.57 1.53
CA ILE A 102 18.85 19.90 0.74
C ILE A 102 19.46 21.19 1.25
N THR A 103 20.76 21.42 0.94
CA THR A 103 21.47 22.67 1.23
C THR A 103 20.81 23.85 0.50
N GLU A 104 20.93 25.04 1.07
CA GLU A 104 20.26 26.25 0.55
C GLU A 104 20.66 26.58 -0.90
N ASP A 105 21.92 26.31 -1.28
CA ASP A 105 22.43 26.53 -2.64
C ASP A 105 21.62 25.81 -3.72
N LYS A 106 21.07 24.63 -3.42
CA LYS A 106 20.29 23.81 -4.36
C LYS A 106 18.79 23.87 -4.10
N ALA A 107 18.37 24.61 -3.08
CA ALA A 107 16.95 24.72 -2.71
C ALA A 107 16.11 25.37 -3.84
N ASP A 108 16.70 26.35 -4.55
CA ASP A 108 16.03 27.01 -5.66
C ASP A 108 15.83 26.08 -6.88
N GLU A 109 16.75 25.16 -7.13
CA GLU A 109 16.59 24.14 -8.17
C GLU A 109 15.44 23.19 -7.82
N ALA A 110 15.35 22.77 -6.57
CA ALA A 110 14.26 21.92 -6.10
C ALA A 110 12.88 22.62 -6.18
N ARG A 111 12.82 23.90 -5.85
CA ARG A 111 11.59 24.71 -5.99
C ARG A 111 11.18 24.87 -7.46
N LYS A 112 12.13 25.11 -8.36
CA LYS A 112 11.89 25.20 -9.82
C LYS A 112 11.39 23.86 -10.38
N ALA A 113 11.87 22.72 -9.84
CA ALA A 113 11.39 21.38 -10.19
C ALA A 113 9.99 21.07 -9.62
N GLY A 114 9.45 21.99 -8.79
CA GLY A 114 8.10 21.88 -8.26
C GLY A 114 8.02 21.31 -6.84
N ALA A 115 9.09 21.31 -6.04
CA ALA A 115 9.00 20.95 -4.63
C ALA A 115 8.12 21.97 -3.88
N ASP A 116 7.25 21.47 -3.01
CA ASP A 116 6.35 22.32 -2.23
C ASP A 116 7.09 22.95 -1.04
N ILE A 117 8.01 22.22 -0.44
CA ILE A 117 8.87 22.67 0.66
C ILE A 117 10.31 22.30 0.30
N ALA A 118 11.21 23.27 0.27
CA ALA A 118 12.64 23.04 0.08
C ALA A 118 13.43 23.84 1.10
N GLY A 119 14.34 23.19 1.82
CA GLY A 119 15.19 23.83 2.81
C GLY A 119 15.93 22.83 3.68
N TYR A 120 16.78 23.35 4.55
CA TYR A 120 17.63 22.59 5.47
C TYR A 120 17.22 22.81 6.93
N GLU A 121 17.59 23.94 7.53
CA GLU A 121 17.39 24.21 8.95
C GLU A 121 15.91 24.33 9.33
N ASN A 122 15.14 25.07 8.53
CA ASN A 122 13.72 25.30 8.76
C ASN A 122 12.93 23.99 8.73
N LEU A 123 13.21 23.14 7.74
CA LEU A 123 12.54 21.84 7.62
C LEU A 123 12.92 20.89 8.75
N LEU A 124 14.19 20.93 9.18
CA LEU A 124 14.66 20.12 10.30
C LEU A 124 14.02 20.57 11.64
N ALA A 125 13.86 21.87 11.84
CA ALA A 125 13.19 22.45 13.01
C ALA A 125 11.70 22.07 13.04
N ASP A 126 11.00 22.17 11.91
CA ASP A 126 9.60 21.78 11.78
C ASP A 126 9.38 20.29 12.05
N ILE A 127 10.25 19.42 11.51
CA ILE A 127 10.18 17.97 11.78
C ILE A 127 10.43 17.69 13.27
N LYS A 128 11.42 18.34 13.90
CA LYS A 128 11.66 18.21 15.35
C LYS A 128 10.48 18.67 16.18
N ALA A 129 9.76 19.70 15.73
CA ALA A 129 8.54 20.19 16.36
C ALA A 129 7.32 19.26 16.10
N GLY A 130 7.50 18.19 15.32
CA GLY A 130 6.44 17.24 14.98
C GLY A 130 5.55 17.64 13.81
N LYS A 131 5.81 18.78 13.17
CA LYS A 131 5.10 19.23 11.97
C LYS A 131 5.64 18.46 10.76
N THR A 132 4.80 17.64 10.14
CA THR A 132 5.14 16.82 8.97
C THR A 132 4.03 16.94 7.93
N ASP A 133 3.84 18.16 7.40
CA ASP A 133 2.77 18.48 6.45
C ASP A 133 3.18 18.15 5.00
N PHE A 134 3.89 17.04 4.80
CA PHE A 134 4.34 16.53 3.51
C PHE A 134 4.12 15.00 3.42
N ASP A 135 3.96 14.52 2.20
CA ASP A 135 3.73 13.09 1.92
C ASP A 135 5.00 12.34 1.55
N VAL A 136 5.98 13.04 0.96
CA VAL A 136 7.26 12.44 0.55
C VAL A 136 8.41 13.38 0.91
N LEU A 137 9.47 12.81 1.50
CA LEU A 137 10.71 13.53 1.79
C LEU A 137 11.81 13.01 0.88
N ILE A 138 12.42 13.92 0.10
CA ILE A 138 13.56 13.64 -0.78
C ILE A 138 14.80 14.29 -0.18
N THR A 139 15.93 13.60 -0.24
CA THR A 139 17.20 14.10 0.29
C THR A 139 18.39 13.63 -0.56
N THR A 140 19.52 14.26 -0.36
CA THR A 140 20.80 13.79 -0.90
C THR A 140 21.47 12.77 0.04
N PRO A 141 22.33 11.88 -0.46
CA PRO A 141 23.02 10.90 0.36
C PRO A 141 23.88 11.50 1.49
N GLU A 142 24.37 12.71 1.28
CA GLU A 142 25.20 13.44 2.24
C GLU A 142 24.42 13.84 3.49
N LEU A 143 23.20 14.32 3.30
CA LEU A 143 22.36 14.89 4.36
C LEU A 143 21.50 13.85 5.10
N ILE A 144 21.44 12.61 4.62
CA ILE A 144 20.63 11.56 5.27
C ILE A 144 21.06 11.30 6.72
N ARG A 145 22.34 11.50 7.03
CA ARG A 145 22.87 11.30 8.40
C ARG A 145 22.29 12.31 9.38
N GLU A 146 22.00 13.51 8.93
CA GLU A 146 21.44 14.57 9.77
C GLU A 146 19.96 14.38 10.07
N LEU A 147 19.28 13.54 9.29
CA LEU A 147 17.90 13.09 9.59
C LEU A 147 17.84 11.97 10.65
N ALA A 148 18.98 11.41 11.06
CA ALA A 148 19.02 10.34 12.06
C ALA A 148 18.34 10.71 13.40
N PRO A 149 18.50 11.92 13.98
CA PRO A 149 17.81 12.30 15.21
C PRO A 149 16.29 12.32 15.09
N VAL A 150 15.76 12.64 13.91
CA VAL A 150 14.32 12.74 13.62
C VAL A 150 13.73 11.46 13.03
N ALA A 151 14.57 10.44 12.79
CA ALA A 151 14.14 9.16 12.24
C ALA A 151 13.06 8.46 13.08
N LYS A 152 13.08 8.64 14.41
CA LYS A 152 12.05 8.12 15.32
C LYS A 152 10.65 8.72 15.07
N GLN A 153 10.57 9.92 14.53
CA GLN A 153 9.31 10.61 14.21
C GLN A 153 8.85 10.28 12.77
N LEU A 154 9.79 10.23 11.83
CA LEU A 154 9.51 9.96 10.41
C LEU A 154 9.26 8.48 10.11
N GLY A 155 9.92 7.57 10.85
CA GLY A 155 9.84 6.12 10.63
C GLY A 155 8.42 5.55 10.74
N PRO A 156 7.69 5.78 11.85
CA PRO A 156 6.31 5.29 12.01
C PRO A 156 5.33 5.85 10.97
N LYS A 157 5.57 7.07 10.48
CA LYS A 157 4.76 7.73 9.44
C LYS A 157 5.12 7.25 8.02
N GLY A 158 6.22 6.48 7.86
CA GLY A 158 6.70 6.03 6.55
C GLY A 158 7.33 7.13 5.70
N LEU A 159 7.69 8.26 6.30
CA LEU A 159 8.25 9.44 5.62
C LEU A 159 9.79 9.44 5.53
N MET A 160 10.44 8.43 6.13
CA MET A 160 11.91 8.34 6.13
C MET A 160 12.45 8.07 4.71
N PRO A 161 13.35 8.90 4.19
CA PRO A 161 13.95 8.68 2.88
C PRO A 161 14.72 7.36 2.81
N SER A 162 14.63 6.67 1.68
CA SER A 162 15.31 5.40 1.45
C SER A 162 15.89 5.34 0.04
N PRO A 163 17.15 4.89 -0.14
CA PRO A 163 17.73 4.68 -1.45
C PRO A 163 16.91 3.70 -2.31
N LYS A 164 16.35 2.65 -1.69
CA LYS A 164 15.50 1.67 -2.37
C LYS A 164 14.18 2.25 -2.88
N ALA A 165 13.66 3.29 -2.21
CA ALA A 165 12.48 4.03 -2.66
C ALA A 165 12.83 5.14 -3.67
N GLY A 166 14.11 5.32 -4.01
CA GLY A 166 14.56 6.37 -4.90
C GLY A 166 14.31 7.80 -4.40
N THR A 167 14.17 7.95 -3.07
CA THR A 167 14.00 9.25 -2.40
C THR A 167 15.32 9.81 -1.86
N VAL A 168 16.41 9.06 -2.03
CA VAL A 168 17.78 9.50 -1.73
C VAL A 168 18.56 9.49 -3.04
N THR A 169 18.72 10.65 -3.67
CA THR A 169 19.36 10.80 -4.97
C THR A 169 20.18 12.07 -5.05
N LEU A 170 21.15 12.09 -5.97
CA LEU A 170 21.89 13.29 -6.31
C LEU A 170 21.07 14.21 -7.23
N ASN A 171 20.23 13.63 -8.11
CA ASN A 171 19.38 14.36 -9.05
C ASN A 171 18.00 14.62 -8.41
N VAL A 172 17.92 15.63 -7.59
CA VAL A 172 16.71 15.95 -6.83
C VAL A 172 15.57 16.41 -7.75
N ALA A 173 15.87 17.20 -8.77
CA ALA A 173 14.86 17.70 -9.71
C ALA A 173 14.10 16.55 -10.39
N GLN A 174 14.79 15.56 -10.90
CA GLN A 174 14.19 14.38 -11.52
C GLN A 174 13.34 13.59 -10.52
N ALA A 175 13.82 13.39 -9.28
CA ALA A 175 13.09 12.67 -8.26
C ALA A 175 11.78 13.37 -7.85
N VAL A 176 11.78 14.71 -7.81
CA VAL A 176 10.57 15.51 -7.56
C VAL A 176 9.55 15.33 -8.68
N GLU A 177 9.98 15.43 -9.94
CA GLU A 177 9.11 15.22 -11.10
C GLU A 177 8.50 13.80 -11.12
N GLU A 178 9.32 12.76 -10.93
CA GLU A 178 8.87 11.37 -10.88
C GLU A 178 7.83 11.16 -9.77
N THR A 179 8.07 11.77 -8.60
CA THR A 179 7.14 11.66 -7.46
C THR A 179 5.81 12.34 -7.78
N LYS A 180 5.84 13.48 -8.46
CA LYS A 180 4.62 14.19 -8.89
C LYS A 180 3.91 13.49 -10.06
N LYS A 181 4.64 12.82 -10.94
CA LYS A 181 4.08 11.98 -12.01
C LYS A 181 3.39 10.71 -11.50
N GLY A 182 3.50 10.40 -10.21
CA GLY A 182 2.80 9.25 -9.60
C GLY A 182 3.70 8.06 -9.31
N LYS A 183 4.95 8.31 -8.92
CA LYS A 183 5.83 7.26 -8.39
C LYS A 183 5.22 6.67 -7.12
N ILE A 184 5.07 5.35 -7.10
CA ILE A 184 4.62 4.59 -5.95
C ILE A 184 5.71 3.63 -5.49
N GLU A 185 5.77 3.40 -4.20
CA GLU A 185 6.57 2.35 -3.59
C GLU A 185 5.67 1.18 -3.23
N PHE A 186 6.12 -0.02 -3.53
CA PHE A 186 5.47 -1.24 -3.07
C PHE A 186 6.45 -2.13 -2.32
N ARG A 187 5.96 -2.78 -1.29
CA ARG A 187 6.74 -3.66 -0.45
C ARG A 187 5.97 -4.89 -0.05
N LEU A 188 6.71 -5.97 0.22
CA LEU A 188 6.13 -7.18 0.77
C LEU A 188 5.73 -6.96 2.23
N ASP A 189 4.51 -7.32 2.58
CA ASP A 189 4.02 -7.32 3.95
C ASP A 189 4.46 -8.59 4.71
N LYS A 190 4.30 -8.60 6.03
CA LYS A 190 4.62 -9.75 6.92
C LYS A 190 3.90 -11.04 6.54
N THR A 191 2.80 -10.95 5.81
CA THR A 191 1.99 -12.07 5.33
C THR A 191 2.33 -12.53 3.92
N GLY A 192 3.31 -11.89 3.26
CA GLY A 192 3.71 -12.21 1.89
C GLY A 192 2.81 -11.62 0.81
N ASN A 193 2.11 -10.54 1.12
CA ASN A 193 1.26 -9.81 0.18
C ASN A 193 1.90 -8.46 -0.18
N VAL A 194 1.62 -7.97 -1.37
CA VAL A 194 1.94 -6.62 -1.84
C VAL A 194 0.64 -5.86 -1.97
N HIS A 195 0.56 -4.69 -1.36
CA HIS A 195 -0.57 -3.77 -1.45
C HIS A 195 -0.12 -2.46 -2.08
N ALA A 196 -0.85 -2.01 -3.11
CA ALA A 196 -0.56 -0.76 -3.78
C ALA A 196 -1.83 -0.06 -4.27
N LEU A 197 -1.85 1.26 -4.13
CA LEU A 197 -2.90 2.10 -4.67
C LEU A 197 -2.63 2.34 -6.17
N VAL A 198 -3.59 1.98 -7.02
CA VAL A 198 -3.47 2.05 -8.48
C VAL A 198 -4.11 3.31 -9.05
N GLY A 199 -5.14 3.82 -8.40
CA GLY A 199 -5.86 5.01 -8.85
C GLY A 199 -7.12 5.26 -8.05
N LYS A 200 -7.96 6.14 -8.58
CA LYS A 200 -9.28 6.44 -8.04
C LYS A 200 -10.38 5.88 -8.94
N LEU A 201 -11.55 5.68 -8.37
CA LEU A 201 -12.71 5.16 -9.10
C LEU A 201 -13.20 6.14 -10.19
N SER A 202 -12.89 7.43 -10.06
CA SER A 202 -13.18 8.47 -11.06
C SER A 202 -12.36 8.33 -12.35
N PHE A 203 -11.29 7.54 -12.36
CA PHE A 203 -10.47 7.32 -13.56
C PHE A 203 -11.22 6.47 -14.59
N ASP A 204 -10.88 6.66 -15.87
CA ASP A 204 -11.37 5.81 -16.96
C ASP A 204 -10.86 4.36 -16.80
N ASN A 205 -11.65 3.40 -17.30
CA ASN A 205 -11.30 1.99 -17.20
C ASN A 205 -9.96 1.67 -17.88
N THR A 206 -9.68 2.28 -19.02
CA THR A 206 -8.43 2.11 -19.78
C THR A 206 -7.22 2.54 -18.96
N LYS A 207 -7.29 3.72 -18.32
CA LYS A 207 -6.21 4.25 -17.47
C LYS A 207 -5.93 3.37 -16.25
N LEU A 208 -6.98 2.78 -15.67
CA LEU A 208 -6.84 1.86 -14.54
C LEU A 208 -6.20 0.55 -14.97
N ILE A 209 -6.56 0.02 -16.13
CA ILE A 209 -5.98 -1.20 -16.70
C ILE A 209 -4.48 -0.99 -16.93
N GLU A 210 -4.09 0.09 -17.61
CA GLU A 210 -2.69 0.41 -17.89
C GLU A 210 -1.86 0.59 -16.60
N ASN A 211 -2.43 1.23 -15.57
CA ASN A 211 -1.78 1.36 -14.27
C ASN A 211 -1.58 0.00 -13.59
N ILE A 212 -2.58 -0.89 -13.62
CA ILE A 212 -2.50 -2.22 -13.03
C ILE A 212 -1.45 -3.06 -13.76
N GLU A 213 -1.45 -3.04 -15.10
CA GLU A 213 -0.47 -3.77 -15.90
C GLU A 213 0.96 -3.29 -15.65
N SER A 214 1.17 -1.96 -15.58
CA SER A 214 2.48 -1.39 -15.24
C SER A 214 2.97 -1.83 -13.87
N LEU A 215 2.07 -1.85 -12.88
CA LEU A 215 2.40 -2.30 -11.53
C LEU A 215 2.73 -3.80 -11.52
N MET A 216 1.95 -4.61 -12.21
CA MET A 216 2.18 -6.07 -12.28
C MET A 216 3.50 -6.39 -12.96
N LYS A 217 3.84 -5.72 -14.07
CA LYS A 217 5.15 -5.85 -14.74
C LYS A 217 6.29 -5.50 -13.78
N ALA A 218 6.16 -4.38 -13.07
CA ALA A 218 7.19 -3.97 -12.09
C ALA A 218 7.36 -4.98 -10.95
N ILE A 219 6.29 -5.63 -10.49
CA ILE A 219 6.36 -6.69 -9.47
C ILE A 219 7.11 -7.91 -10.02
N GLU A 220 6.86 -8.31 -11.26
CA GLU A 220 7.52 -9.46 -11.89
C GLU A 220 9.00 -9.21 -12.20
N GLU A 221 9.34 -8.02 -12.71
CA GLU A 221 10.72 -7.61 -12.99
C GLU A 221 11.59 -7.58 -11.74
N ASN A 222 11.01 -7.15 -10.60
CA ASN A 222 11.70 -7.08 -9.32
C ASN A 222 11.59 -8.39 -8.50
N LYS A 223 11.33 -9.52 -9.16
CA LYS A 223 11.25 -10.82 -8.48
C LYS A 223 12.54 -11.14 -7.72
N PRO A 224 12.45 -11.43 -6.40
CA PRO A 224 13.61 -11.81 -5.60
C PRO A 224 14.21 -13.14 -6.07
N THR A 225 15.53 -13.25 -6.06
CA THR A 225 16.27 -14.45 -6.51
C THR A 225 15.97 -15.69 -5.67
N GLY A 226 15.63 -15.50 -4.37
CA GLY A 226 15.29 -16.59 -3.47
C GLY A 226 13.92 -17.24 -3.72
N VAL A 227 13.09 -16.69 -4.64
CA VAL A 227 11.75 -17.25 -4.93
C VAL A 227 11.80 -18.14 -6.16
N LYS A 228 11.61 -19.44 -5.97
CA LYS A 228 11.53 -20.43 -7.04
C LYS A 228 10.11 -20.47 -7.65
N GLY A 229 10.02 -20.61 -8.97
CA GLY A 229 8.74 -20.70 -9.68
C GLY A 229 8.04 -19.35 -9.86
N LYS A 230 6.71 -19.34 -10.03
CA LYS A 230 5.89 -18.13 -10.19
C LYS A 230 5.87 -17.32 -8.88
N LEU A 231 6.09 -16.00 -9.00
CA LEU A 231 6.03 -15.07 -7.85
C LEU A 231 4.58 -14.84 -7.43
N VAL A 232 3.72 -14.54 -8.39
CA VAL A 232 2.32 -14.18 -8.15
C VAL A 232 1.47 -15.44 -8.01
N LYS A 233 0.69 -15.51 -6.91
CA LYS A 233 -0.29 -16.60 -6.66
C LYS A 233 -1.71 -16.17 -6.97
N LYS A 234 -2.09 -14.98 -6.51
CA LYS A 234 -3.45 -14.44 -6.66
C LYS A 234 -3.37 -12.93 -6.75
N VAL A 235 -4.20 -12.38 -7.59
CA VAL A 235 -4.39 -10.94 -7.75
C VAL A 235 -5.82 -10.58 -7.37
N VAL A 236 -5.98 -9.58 -6.52
CA VAL A 236 -7.28 -9.10 -6.07
C VAL A 236 -7.31 -7.60 -6.18
N VAL A 237 -8.36 -7.07 -6.78
CA VAL A 237 -8.62 -5.64 -6.86
C VAL A 237 -9.79 -5.30 -5.95
N ALA A 238 -9.67 -4.23 -5.20
CA ALA A 238 -10.70 -3.75 -4.28
C ALA A 238 -10.79 -2.23 -4.30
N THR A 239 -11.96 -1.69 -3.97
CA THR A 239 -12.08 -0.29 -3.61
C THR A 239 -11.99 -0.14 -2.09
N THR A 240 -11.75 1.07 -1.60
CA THR A 240 -11.51 1.37 -0.17
C THR A 240 -12.53 0.70 0.77
N MET A 241 -13.79 0.55 0.36
CA MET A 241 -14.85 0.00 1.22
C MET A 241 -15.51 -1.26 0.66
N SER A 242 -15.17 -1.70 -0.59
CA SER A 242 -15.81 -2.84 -1.23
C SER A 242 -15.17 -4.18 -0.88
N PRO A 243 -15.87 -5.30 -1.09
CA PRO A 243 -15.24 -6.60 -1.10
C PRO A 243 -14.23 -6.71 -2.25
N GLY A 244 -13.17 -7.49 -2.04
CA GLY A 244 -12.16 -7.74 -3.07
C GLY A 244 -12.67 -8.66 -4.16
N VAL A 245 -12.35 -8.32 -5.41
CA VAL A 245 -12.66 -9.09 -6.62
C VAL A 245 -11.38 -9.77 -7.09
N GLN A 246 -11.40 -11.09 -7.25
CA GLN A 246 -10.25 -11.84 -7.74
C GLN A 246 -10.16 -11.72 -9.26
N VAL A 247 -8.96 -11.38 -9.76
CA VAL A 247 -8.71 -11.14 -11.17
C VAL A 247 -7.85 -12.26 -11.73
N GLU A 248 -8.12 -12.63 -12.98
CA GLU A 248 -7.29 -13.52 -13.76
C GLU A 248 -6.02 -12.79 -14.21
N TYR A 249 -4.84 -13.43 -13.94
CA TYR A 249 -3.54 -12.90 -14.31
C TYR A 249 -2.55 -14.03 -14.65
#